data_df65c7421dba6fa6ca9006336aa49bcd
#
_entry.id   df65c7421dba6fa6ca9006336aa49bcd
#
_cell.length_a   1.000
_cell.length_b   1.000
_cell.length_c   1.000
_cell.angle_alpha   90.00
_cell.angle_beta   90.00
_cell.angle_gamma   90.00
#
_symmetry.space_group_name_H-M   'P 1'
#
loop_
_entity.id
_entity.type
_entity.pdbx_description
1 polymer ?
#
loop_
_entity_poly.entity_id
_entity_poly.type
_entity_poly.pdbx_seq_one_letter_code
_entity_poly.pdbx_strand_id
1 'polypeptide(L)'
;MDQRPLGRSGLTVSPLCFGGNVFGWTADEATSFRLLDAFVDAGFNFVDTADVYSAWAPGNQGGESETIIGSWMKSRGNRDRIVVATKVGSEMGPGRKGLSPAWIRTAVEDSLRRLQTDRIDLYQSHWDDPETPFEDTLGAYKELIDQGKVRAIGASNLTAPRLREALEVSARTGLPRYETLKPEYNLYSREGYEAELEGICRENGLGVIPYYSLAAGFLTGKYRSAEDAGKSARGGGVVSKYLNERGRAILAALDEVAGRHKATPSQVALAWLIARPGLTAPIASASKPEQMGDLIAAARLRLDAEDIGRLDRASAY
;
A
#
# COMPACT_ATOMS: atom_id res chain seq x y z
N MET A 1 8.15 -2.90 18.66
CA MET A 1 8.03 -1.92 17.55
C MET A 1 6.83 -1.04 17.84
N ASP A 2 6.95 0.27 17.58
CA ASP A 2 5.85 1.19 17.82
C ASP A 2 4.69 0.88 16.89
N GLN A 3 3.50 0.74 17.45
CA GLN A 3 2.27 0.56 16.66
C GLN A 3 1.64 1.92 16.38
N ARG A 4 1.00 2.06 15.20
CA ARG A 4 0.33 3.29 14.78
C ARG A 4 -1.16 3.05 14.57
N PRO A 5 -2.02 4.01 14.93
CA PRO A 5 -3.44 3.91 14.64
C PRO A 5 -3.66 3.96 13.11
N LEU A 6 -4.57 3.13 12.63
CA LEU A 6 -4.99 3.11 11.22
C LEU A 6 -6.23 3.99 11.08
N GLY A 7 -6.01 5.30 10.97
CA GLY A 7 -7.09 6.27 11.01
C GLY A 7 -7.85 6.21 12.34
N ARG A 8 -9.17 6.25 12.28
CA ARG A 8 -10.08 6.06 13.43
C ARG A 8 -10.75 4.68 13.46
N SER A 9 -10.19 3.72 12.72
CA SER A 9 -10.75 2.37 12.57
C SER A 9 -10.71 1.52 13.85
N GLY A 10 -9.98 1.94 14.87
CA GLY A 10 -9.68 1.13 16.06
C GLY A 10 -8.61 0.05 15.81
N LEU A 11 -8.09 -0.05 14.60
CA LEU A 11 -6.98 -0.94 14.26
C LEU A 11 -5.64 -0.25 14.54
N THR A 12 -4.66 -1.04 14.99
CA THR A 12 -3.27 -0.61 15.15
C THR A 12 -2.35 -1.46 14.28
N VAL A 13 -1.42 -0.81 13.60
CA VAL A 13 -0.53 -1.46 12.63
C VAL A 13 0.92 -1.05 12.83
N SER A 14 1.83 -1.89 12.39
CA SER A 14 3.25 -1.57 12.29
C SER A 14 3.49 -0.40 11.32
N PRO A 15 4.61 0.37 11.49
CA PRO A 15 4.89 1.55 10.66
C PRO A 15 5.32 1.23 9.23
N LEU A 16 5.21 -0.01 8.82
CA LEU A 16 5.45 -0.50 7.46
C LEU A 16 4.40 -1.56 7.11
N CYS A 17 3.86 -1.46 5.90
CA CYS A 17 2.91 -2.41 5.33
C CYS A 17 3.61 -3.27 4.28
N PHE A 18 3.43 -4.60 4.33
CA PHE A 18 3.95 -5.50 3.31
C PHE A 18 3.01 -5.59 2.12
N GLY A 19 3.49 -5.23 0.93
CA GLY A 19 2.71 -5.28 -0.32
C GLY A 19 2.78 -6.65 -0.98
N GLY A 20 1.64 -7.34 -1.02
CA GLY A 20 1.49 -8.68 -1.61
C GLY A 20 1.43 -8.71 -3.15
N ASN A 21 1.59 -7.60 -3.85
CA ASN A 21 1.50 -7.52 -5.31
C ASN A 21 2.58 -8.33 -6.07
N VAL A 22 3.53 -8.90 -5.37
CA VAL A 22 4.59 -9.77 -5.92
C VAL A 22 4.26 -11.25 -5.78
N PHE A 23 3.29 -11.61 -4.93
CA PHE A 23 2.92 -13.00 -4.65
C PHE A 23 2.15 -13.62 -5.81
N GLY A 24 2.59 -14.81 -6.24
CA GLY A 24 2.04 -15.47 -7.42
C GLY A 24 2.52 -14.85 -8.75
N TRP A 25 3.48 -13.92 -8.71
CA TRP A 25 4.11 -13.32 -9.88
C TRP A 25 5.64 -13.46 -9.81
N THR A 26 6.33 -12.59 -9.06
CA THR A 26 7.80 -12.60 -8.93
C THR A 26 8.27 -13.32 -7.66
N ALA A 27 7.36 -13.65 -6.77
CA ALA A 27 7.57 -14.54 -5.62
C ALA A 27 6.56 -15.68 -5.70
N ASP A 28 7.05 -16.91 -5.76
CA ASP A 28 6.24 -18.12 -5.65
C ASP A 28 5.68 -18.30 -4.23
N GLU A 29 4.82 -19.28 -4.03
CA GLU A 29 4.19 -19.55 -2.73
C GLU A 29 5.23 -19.79 -1.63
N ALA A 30 6.23 -20.63 -1.88
CA ALA A 30 7.24 -20.96 -0.89
C ALA A 30 8.09 -19.75 -0.50
N THR A 31 8.45 -18.92 -1.46
CA THR A 31 9.16 -17.64 -1.22
C THR A 31 8.27 -16.66 -0.48
N SER A 32 7.00 -16.53 -0.87
CA SER A 32 6.02 -15.66 -0.22
C SER A 32 5.83 -16.02 1.26
N PHE A 33 5.77 -17.31 1.58
CA PHE A 33 5.68 -17.79 2.97
C PHE A 33 6.90 -17.37 3.78
N ARG A 34 8.12 -17.57 3.24
CA ARG A 34 9.35 -17.15 3.93
C ARG A 34 9.41 -15.64 4.16
N LEU A 35 8.94 -14.86 3.19
CA LEU A 35 8.89 -13.40 3.31
C LEU A 35 7.88 -12.96 4.39
N LEU A 36 6.69 -13.54 4.40
CA LEU A 36 5.65 -13.25 5.40
C LEU A 36 6.08 -13.71 6.80
N ASP A 37 6.70 -14.89 6.94
CA ASP A 37 7.25 -15.38 8.21
C ASP A 37 8.30 -14.39 8.74
N ALA A 38 9.29 -13.99 7.92
CA ALA A 38 10.32 -13.04 8.33
C ALA A 38 9.77 -11.66 8.70
N PHE A 39 8.72 -11.20 8.00
CA PHE A 39 8.04 -9.95 8.31
C PHE A 39 7.36 -9.97 9.68
N VAL A 40 6.63 -11.03 9.96
CA VAL A 40 5.92 -11.21 11.25
C VAL A 40 6.89 -11.46 12.40
N ASP A 41 7.94 -12.25 12.18
CA ASP A 41 8.98 -12.53 13.19
C ASP A 41 9.76 -11.27 13.57
N ALA A 42 9.87 -10.30 12.66
CA ALA A 42 10.45 -8.98 12.94
C ALA A 42 9.51 -8.04 13.73
N GLY A 43 8.27 -8.47 14.02
CA GLY A 43 7.27 -7.75 14.81
C GLY A 43 6.32 -6.87 13.99
N PHE A 44 6.23 -7.08 12.68
CA PHE A 44 5.27 -6.40 11.81
C PHE A 44 3.96 -7.20 11.71
N ASN A 45 2.86 -6.51 11.39
CA ASN A 45 1.53 -7.13 11.37
C ASN A 45 0.62 -6.67 10.24
N PHE A 46 1.08 -5.83 9.31
CA PHE A 46 0.21 -5.21 8.31
C PHE A 46 0.56 -5.69 6.89
N VAL A 47 -0.39 -6.35 6.24
CA VAL A 47 -0.24 -6.92 4.89
C VAL A 47 -1.32 -6.36 3.97
N ASP A 48 -0.93 -5.85 2.80
CA ASP A 48 -1.83 -5.32 1.77
C ASP A 48 -1.83 -6.22 0.53
N THR A 49 -3.02 -6.57 0.07
CA THR A 49 -3.27 -7.31 -1.17
C THR A 49 -4.44 -6.70 -1.95
N ALA A 50 -4.91 -7.34 -3.02
CA ALA A 50 -6.11 -6.99 -3.77
C ALA A 50 -6.64 -8.22 -4.53
N ASP A 51 -7.92 -8.17 -4.88
CA ASP A 51 -8.59 -9.16 -5.73
C ASP A 51 -7.91 -9.35 -7.09
N VAL A 52 -7.43 -8.25 -7.70
CA VAL A 52 -6.80 -8.25 -9.02
C VAL A 52 -5.31 -8.59 -9.00
N TYR A 53 -4.67 -8.65 -7.81
CA TYR A 53 -3.22 -8.82 -7.79
C TYR A 53 -2.77 -10.11 -8.43
N SER A 54 -1.74 -9.96 -9.23
CA SER A 54 -1.07 -10.95 -10.08
C SER A 54 -1.82 -11.36 -11.35
N ALA A 55 -2.99 -10.76 -11.67
CA ALA A 55 -3.69 -10.99 -12.94
C ALA A 55 -2.84 -10.66 -14.19
N TRP A 56 -1.85 -9.78 -14.05
CA TRP A 56 -0.92 -9.41 -15.13
C TRP A 56 0.17 -10.45 -15.42
N ALA A 57 0.32 -11.45 -14.58
CA ALA A 57 1.28 -12.53 -14.82
C ALA A 57 0.68 -13.59 -15.77
N PRO A 58 1.45 -14.12 -16.73
CA PRO A 58 0.95 -15.11 -17.67
C PRO A 58 0.33 -16.32 -16.96
N GLY A 59 -0.90 -16.67 -17.34
CA GLY A 59 -1.63 -17.81 -16.77
C GLY A 59 -2.45 -17.50 -15.52
N ASN A 60 -2.30 -16.32 -14.92
CA ASN A 60 -3.06 -15.88 -13.75
C ASN A 60 -4.37 -15.20 -14.15
N GLN A 61 -5.32 -15.15 -13.20
CA GLN A 61 -6.63 -14.54 -13.38
C GLN A 61 -6.95 -13.45 -12.34
N GLY A 62 -6.05 -13.23 -11.38
CA GLY A 62 -6.26 -12.40 -10.20
C GLY A 62 -6.72 -13.22 -8.99
N GLY A 63 -6.36 -12.73 -7.78
CA GLY A 63 -6.63 -13.43 -6.54
C GLY A 63 -5.51 -14.36 -6.07
N GLU A 64 -4.46 -14.56 -6.87
CA GLU A 64 -3.34 -15.42 -6.51
C GLU A 64 -2.65 -14.91 -5.23
N SER A 65 -2.49 -13.60 -5.10
CA SER A 65 -1.90 -13.00 -3.91
C SER A 65 -2.75 -13.25 -2.66
N GLU A 66 -4.07 -13.07 -2.73
CA GLU A 66 -4.99 -13.37 -1.62
C GLU A 66 -4.96 -14.87 -1.27
N THR A 67 -4.90 -15.75 -2.27
CA THR A 67 -4.85 -17.20 -2.06
C THR A 67 -3.58 -17.61 -1.32
N ILE A 68 -2.42 -17.07 -1.70
CA ILE A 68 -1.14 -17.33 -1.04
C ILE A 68 -1.17 -16.82 0.41
N ILE A 69 -1.67 -15.60 0.66
CA ILE A 69 -1.78 -15.04 2.01
C ILE A 69 -2.74 -15.88 2.86
N GLY A 70 -3.86 -16.31 2.30
CA GLY A 70 -4.84 -17.17 2.98
C GLY A 70 -4.23 -18.52 3.37
N SER A 71 -3.57 -19.19 2.44
CA SER A 71 -2.87 -20.45 2.69
C SER A 71 -1.78 -20.32 3.75
N TRP A 72 -1.02 -19.21 3.72
CA TRP A 72 -0.02 -18.90 4.74
C TRP A 72 -0.65 -18.69 6.12
N MET A 73 -1.67 -17.84 6.24
CA MET A 73 -2.34 -17.58 7.53
C MET A 73 -2.92 -18.86 8.13
N LYS A 74 -3.55 -19.69 7.31
CA LYS A 74 -4.09 -20.99 7.74
C LYS A 74 -2.99 -21.94 8.21
N SER A 75 -1.90 -22.05 7.46
CA SER A 75 -0.80 -22.96 7.80
C SER A 75 -0.06 -22.53 9.07
N ARG A 76 -0.04 -21.25 9.41
CA ARG A 76 0.62 -20.70 10.62
C ARG A 76 -0.32 -20.51 11.81
N GLY A 77 -1.64 -20.57 11.59
CA GLY A 77 -2.64 -20.31 12.63
C GLY A 77 -2.52 -18.89 13.21
N ASN A 78 -2.15 -17.90 12.40
CA ASN A 78 -1.76 -16.57 12.86
C ASN A 78 -2.70 -15.44 12.42
N ARG A 79 -3.90 -15.78 11.92
CA ARG A 79 -4.88 -14.78 11.42
C ARG A 79 -5.11 -13.61 12.38
N ASP A 80 -5.20 -13.88 13.66
CA ASP A 80 -5.48 -12.86 14.69
C ASP A 80 -4.30 -11.93 15.00
N ARG A 81 -3.12 -12.28 14.53
CA ARG A 81 -1.90 -11.47 14.69
C ARG A 81 -1.67 -10.51 13.51
N ILE A 82 -2.45 -10.63 12.43
CA ILE A 82 -2.23 -9.94 11.17
C ILE A 82 -3.42 -9.03 10.87
N VAL A 83 -3.13 -7.80 10.48
CA VAL A 83 -4.09 -6.88 9.87
C VAL A 83 -3.98 -7.06 8.35
N VAL A 84 -5.05 -7.58 7.74
CA VAL A 84 -5.12 -7.82 6.29
C VAL A 84 -5.94 -6.72 5.64
N ALA A 85 -5.31 -6.01 4.70
CA ALA A 85 -5.98 -5.10 3.79
C ALA A 85 -6.12 -5.75 2.41
N THR A 86 -7.33 -5.74 1.85
CA THR A 86 -7.56 -6.11 0.45
C THR A 86 -8.46 -5.08 -0.23
N LYS A 87 -8.74 -5.24 -1.54
CA LYS A 87 -9.40 -4.21 -2.34
C LYS A 87 -10.40 -4.82 -3.31
N VAL A 88 -11.35 -3.97 -3.74
CA VAL A 88 -12.35 -4.24 -4.77
C VAL A 88 -12.44 -3.04 -5.72
N GLY A 89 -12.87 -3.26 -6.95
CA GLY A 89 -13.18 -2.21 -7.91
C GLY A 89 -12.31 -2.24 -9.17
N SER A 90 -11.20 -2.97 -9.17
CA SER A 90 -10.45 -3.24 -10.40
C SER A 90 -11.23 -4.20 -11.31
N GLU A 91 -10.93 -4.13 -12.61
CA GLU A 91 -11.55 -5.04 -13.58
C GLU A 91 -11.04 -6.47 -13.42
N MET A 92 -11.96 -7.38 -13.11
CA MET A 92 -11.73 -8.82 -12.96
C MET A 92 -12.41 -9.63 -14.08
N GLY A 93 -12.86 -8.97 -15.14
CA GLY A 93 -13.57 -9.54 -16.27
C GLY A 93 -14.93 -8.87 -16.53
N PRO A 94 -15.68 -9.30 -17.55
CA PRO A 94 -16.95 -8.69 -17.94
C PRO A 94 -17.94 -8.61 -16.75
N GLY A 95 -18.44 -7.41 -16.46
CA GLY A 95 -19.38 -7.14 -15.35
C GLY A 95 -18.77 -7.23 -13.94
N ARG A 96 -17.48 -7.45 -13.82
CA ARG A 96 -16.76 -7.66 -12.54
C ARG A 96 -15.78 -6.51 -12.28
N LYS A 97 -16.28 -5.29 -12.14
CA LYS A 97 -15.52 -4.06 -11.89
C LYS A 97 -16.37 -3.03 -11.16
N GLY A 98 -15.72 -1.95 -10.71
CA GLY A 98 -16.39 -0.82 -10.08
C GLY A 98 -16.83 -1.09 -8.64
N LEU A 99 -17.67 -0.20 -8.13
CA LEU A 99 -18.07 -0.19 -6.72
C LEU A 99 -19.58 -0.34 -6.53
N SER A 100 -20.27 -0.93 -7.50
CA SER A 100 -21.69 -1.20 -7.38
C SER A 100 -21.96 -2.15 -6.19
N PRO A 101 -23.10 -1.98 -5.47
CA PRO A 101 -23.45 -2.85 -4.34
C PRO A 101 -23.46 -4.34 -4.68
N ALA A 102 -23.94 -4.68 -5.88
CA ALA A 102 -23.99 -6.08 -6.33
C ALA A 102 -22.57 -6.66 -6.48
N TRP A 103 -21.64 -5.90 -7.08
CA TRP A 103 -20.28 -6.37 -7.24
C TRP A 103 -19.51 -6.41 -5.90
N ILE A 104 -19.64 -5.40 -5.04
CA ILE A 104 -19.01 -5.39 -3.71
C ILE A 104 -19.40 -6.64 -2.91
N ARG A 105 -20.70 -7.00 -2.88
CA ARG A 105 -21.18 -8.20 -2.16
C ARG A 105 -20.59 -9.50 -2.73
N THR A 106 -20.44 -9.59 -4.04
CA THR A 106 -19.83 -10.78 -4.67
C THR A 106 -18.33 -10.83 -4.44
N ALA A 107 -17.65 -9.72 -4.65
CA ALA A 107 -16.19 -9.64 -4.57
C ALA A 107 -15.66 -9.91 -3.15
N VAL A 108 -16.40 -9.48 -2.10
CA VAL A 108 -15.99 -9.74 -0.71
C VAL A 108 -16.02 -11.23 -0.39
N GLU A 109 -17.05 -11.97 -0.84
CA GLU A 109 -17.12 -13.42 -0.62
C GLU A 109 -15.98 -14.16 -1.33
N ASP A 110 -15.67 -13.72 -2.55
CA ASP A 110 -14.53 -14.26 -3.29
C ASP A 110 -13.20 -14.00 -2.57
N SER A 111 -13.00 -12.79 -2.03
CA SER A 111 -11.80 -12.43 -1.26
C SER A 111 -11.72 -13.21 0.06
N LEU A 112 -12.81 -13.33 0.81
CA LEU A 112 -12.85 -14.12 2.05
C LEU A 112 -12.51 -15.59 1.80
N ARG A 113 -13.05 -16.16 0.70
CA ARG A 113 -12.74 -17.54 0.31
C ARG A 113 -11.26 -17.72 -0.03
N ARG A 114 -10.65 -16.82 -0.83
CA ARG A 114 -9.23 -16.86 -1.18
C ARG A 114 -8.33 -16.65 0.04
N LEU A 115 -8.67 -15.69 0.89
CA LEU A 115 -7.96 -15.41 2.15
C LEU A 115 -8.18 -16.47 3.22
N GLN A 116 -9.13 -17.42 3.02
CA GLN A 116 -9.48 -18.49 3.96
C GLN A 116 -9.77 -17.96 5.38
N THR A 117 -10.54 -16.88 5.46
CA THR A 117 -10.90 -16.19 6.71
C THR A 117 -12.36 -15.73 6.65
N ASP A 118 -12.94 -15.48 7.80
CA ASP A 118 -14.30 -14.97 7.97
C ASP A 118 -14.37 -13.43 7.96
N ARG A 119 -13.22 -12.73 8.00
CA ARG A 119 -13.18 -11.27 8.08
C ARG A 119 -11.99 -10.67 7.33
N ILE A 120 -12.19 -9.45 6.82
CA ILE A 120 -11.18 -8.55 6.29
C ILE A 120 -11.04 -7.39 7.27
N ASP A 121 -9.80 -7.02 7.64
CA ASP A 121 -9.59 -5.93 8.60
C ASP A 121 -9.77 -4.56 7.94
N LEU A 122 -9.24 -4.38 6.71
CA LEU A 122 -9.41 -3.17 5.92
C LEU A 122 -9.82 -3.52 4.48
N TYR A 123 -11.05 -3.16 4.08
CA TYR A 123 -11.53 -3.36 2.73
C TYR A 123 -11.53 -2.05 1.96
N GLN A 124 -10.83 -1.98 0.83
CA GLN A 124 -10.54 -0.72 0.16
C GLN A 124 -11.21 -0.63 -1.21
N SER A 125 -11.82 0.53 -1.52
CA SER A 125 -12.11 0.91 -2.90
C SER A 125 -10.78 1.10 -3.64
N HIS A 126 -10.48 0.24 -4.63
CA HIS A 126 -9.20 0.25 -5.34
C HIS A 126 -9.06 1.47 -6.26
N TRP A 127 -10.17 1.84 -6.89
CA TRP A 127 -10.31 2.98 -7.80
C TRP A 127 -11.60 3.72 -7.50
N ASP A 128 -11.70 4.96 -7.97
CA ASP A 128 -12.96 5.69 -8.03
C ASP A 128 -13.93 5.02 -9.00
N ASP A 129 -15.21 5.10 -8.71
CA ASP A 129 -16.29 4.67 -9.59
C ASP A 129 -17.33 5.80 -9.70
N PRO A 130 -17.16 6.73 -10.64
CA PRO A 130 -18.09 7.84 -10.82
C PRO A 130 -19.48 7.44 -11.26
N GLU A 131 -19.66 6.21 -11.77
CA GLU A 131 -20.98 5.67 -12.19
C GLU A 131 -21.82 5.19 -11.00
N THR A 132 -21.19 4.94 -9.85
CA THR A 132 -21.87 4.50 -8.64
C THR A 132 -21.87 5.61 -7.57
N PRO A 133 -23.02 6.10 -7.12
CA PRO A 133 -23.10 7.08 -6.04
C PRO A 133 -22.43 6.57 -4.75
N PHE A 134 -21.80 7.46 -3.98
CA PHE A 134 -21.17 7.09 -2.72
C PHE A 134 -22.16 6.53 -1.70
N GLU A 135 -23.42 6.99 -1.71
CA GLU A 135 -24.47 6.44 -0.86
C GLU A 135 -24.66 4.93 -1.08
N ASP A 136 -24.61 4.48 -2.33
CA ASP A 136 -24.78 3.08 -2.70
C ASP A 136 -23.52 2.27 -2.32
N THR A 137 -22.33 2.78 -2.64
CA THR A 137 -21.05 2.15 -2.29
C THR A 137 -20.88 2.02 -0.77
N LEU A 138 -21.09 3.12 -0.03
CA LEU A 138 -20.93 3.14 1.42
C LEU A 138 -22.07 2.34 2.11
N GLY A 139 -23.25 2.30 1.52
CA GLY A 139 -24.35 1.44 1.96
C GLY A 139 -24.00 -0.04 1.89
N ALA A 140 -23.40 -0.48 0.77
CA ALA A 140 -22.92 -1.85 0.63
C ALA A 140 -21.83 -2.18 1.65
N TYR A 141 -20.87 -1.27 1.88
CA TYR A 141 -19.85 -1.47 2.92
C TYR A 141 -20.45 -1.53 4.33
N LYS A 142 -21.50 -0.73 4.62
CA LYS A 142 -22.21 -0.82 5.89
C LYS A 142 -22.75 -2.23 6.14
N GLU A 143 -23.41 -2.84 5.14
CA GLU A 143 -23.89 -4.20 5.25
C GLU A 143 -22.79 -5.20 5.59
N LEU A 144 -21.61 -5.07 4.98
CA LEU A 144 -20.47 -5.94 5.25
C LEU A 144 -19.88 -5.75 6.66
N ILE A 145 -19.90 -4.52 7.16
CA ILE A 145 -19.48 -4.19 8.53
C ILE A 145 -20.48 -4.76 9.53
N ASP A 146 -21.79 -4.57 9.30
CA ASP A 146 -22.86 -5.09 10.16
C ASP A 146 -22.85 -6.63 10.21
N GLN A 147 -22.44 -7.30 9.13
CA GLN A 147 -22.25 -8.76 9.07
C GLN A 147 -20.93 -9.23 9.72
N GLY A 148 -20.05 -8.32 10.15
CA GLY A 148 -18.74 -8.65 10.72
C GLY A 148 -17.72 -9.13 9.70
N LYS A 149 -18.02 -9.08 8.38
CA LYS A 149 -17.12 -9.48 7.31
C LYS A 149 -16.00 -8.47 7.05
N VAL A 150 -16.24 -7.20 7.37
CA VAL A 150 -15.29 -6.09 7.19
C VAL A 150 -15.22 -5.29 8.50
N ARG A 151 -14.03 -4.96 8.97
CA ARG A 151 -13.85 -4.16 10.19
C ARG A 151 -13.80 -2.67 9.90
N ALA A 152 -13.10 -2.27 8.84
CA ALA A 152 -12.95 -0.89 8.41
C ALA A 152 -12.85 -0.81 6.89
N ILE A 153 -13.20 0.36 6.34
CA ILE A 153 -13.08 0.63 4.90
C ILE A 153 -12.05 1.71 4.62
N GLY A 154 -11.47 1.66 3.43
CA GLY A 154 -10.49 2.62 2.94
C GLY A 154 -10.67 2.96 1.47
N ALA A 155 -10.00 4.01 1.02
CA ALA A 155 -10.00 4.42 -0.37
C ALA A 155 -8.60 4.44 -0.95
N SER A 156 -8.48 4.17 -2.24
CA SER A 156 -7.27 4.31 -3.03
C SER A 156 -7.58 5.09 -4.30
N ASN A 157 -6.63 5.88 -4.77
CA ASN A 157 -6.73 6.61 -6.04
C ASN A 157 -7.93 7.58 -6.17
N LEU A 158 -8.48 8.07 -5.07
CA LEU A 158 -9.46 9.15 -5.10
C LEU A 158 -8.76 10.51 -5.29
N THR A 159 -9.36 11.36 -6.10
CA THR A 159 -8.99 12.77 -6.17
C THR A 159 -9.46 13.51 -4.90
N ALA A 160 -8.89 14.69 -4.63
CA ALA A 160 -9.28 15.48 -3.47
C ALA A 160 -10.78 15.86 -3.45
N PRO A 161 -11.43 16.27 -4.56
CA PRO A 161 -12.87 16.49 -4.59
C PRO A 161 -13.67 15.23 -4.27
N ARG A 162 -13.30 14.07 -4.83
CA ARG A 162 -14.01 12.82 -4.62
C ARG A 162 -13.85 12.30 -3.19
N LEU A 163 -12.67 12.48 -2.59
CA LEU A 163 -12.46 12.12 -1.18
C LEU A 163 -13.32 12.99 -0.25
N ARG A 164 -13.39 14.31 -0.51
CA ARG A 164 -14.28 15.22 0.26
C ARG A 164 -15.74 14.80 0.13
N GLU A 165 -16.21 14.55 -1.10
CA GLU A 165 -17.58 14.10 -1.37
C GLU A 165 -17.91 12.81 -0.59
N ALA A 166 -17.04 11.79 -0.61
CA ALA A 166 -17.26 10.55 0.13
C ALA A 166 -17.38 10.79 1.65
N LEU A 167 -16.52 11.66 2.20
CA LEU A 167 -16.56 12.01 3.62
C LEU A 167 -17.81 12.82 4.00
N GLU A 168 -18.24 13.73 3.13
CA GLU A 168 -19.48 14.54 3.31
C GLU A 168 -20.72 13.64 3.24
N VAL A 169 -20.77 12.71 2.29
CA VAL A 169 -21.87 11.72 2.19
C VAL A 169 -21.94 10.91 3.48
N SER A 170 -20.84 10.37 3.95
CA SER A 170 -20.78 9.63 5.20
C SER A 170 -21.29 10.47 6.40
N ALA A 171 -20.81 11.71 6.54
CA ALA A 171 -21.20 12.61 7.62
C ALA A 171 -22.71 12.94 7.58
N ARG A 172 -23.25 13.16 6.40
CA ARG A 172 -24.67 13.53 6.19
C ARG A 172 -25.63 12.36 6.40
N THR A 173 -25.22 11.15 6.02
CA THR A 173 -26.11 9.96 5.99
C THR A 173 -25.90 9.03 7.19
N GLY A 174 -24.82 9.18 7.95
CA GLY A 174 -24.43 8.24 9.02
C GLY A 174 -23.90 6.91 8.50
N LEU A 175 -23.60 6.80 7.19
CA LEU A 175 -22.94 5.64 6.61
C LEU A 175 -21.46 5.59 7.03
N PRO A 176 -20.81 4.41 6.98
CA PRO A 176 -19.41 4.28 7.33
C PRO A 176 -18.54 5.20 6.44
N ARG A 177 -17.49 5.75 7.04
CA ARG A 177 -16.53 6.60 6.31
C ARG A 177 -15.30 5.81 5.92
N TYR A 178 -14.61 6.26 4.90
CA TYR A 178 -13.25 5.78 4.66
C TYR A 178 -12.35 6.20 5.82
N GLU A 179 -11.67 5.23 6.42
CA GLU A 179 -10.74 5.44 7.53
C GLU A 179 -9.30 5.62 7.04
N THR A 180 -9.03 5.24 5.79
CA THR A 180 -7.69 5.34 5.20
C THR A 180 -7.74 5.88 3.78
N LEU A 181 -6.63 6.53 3.39
CA LEU A 181 -6.33 6.84 2.00
C LEU A 181 -5.03 6.16 1.59
N LYS A 182 -5.03 5.59 0.38
CA LYS A 182 -3.88 4.95 -0.24
C LYS A 182 -3.48 5.69 -1.53
N PRO A 183 -2.66 6.75 -1.44
CA PRO A 183 -2.19 7.52 -2.59
C PRO A 183 -0.86 6.98 -3.14
N GLU A 184 -0.50 7.34 -4.39
CA GLU A 184 0.90 7.30 -4.81
C GLU A 184 1.67 8.40 -4.06
N TYR A 185 2.69 8.02 -3.27
CA TYR A 185 3.51 8.99 -2.58
C TYR A 185 4.91 8.43 -2.27
N ASN A 186 5.92 9.15 -2.68
CA ASN A 186 7.33 8.85 -2.48
C ASN A 186 8.18 10.09 -2.77
N LEU A 187 9.50 10.05 -2.58
CA LEU A 187 10.41 11.18 -2.84
C LEU A 187 10.33 11.74 -4.27
N TYR A 188 9.89 10.98 -5.26
CA TYR A 188 9.74 11.48 -6.63
C TYR A 188 8.31 11.99 -6.89
N SER A 189 7.29 11.32 -6.40
CA SER A 189 5.87 11.65 -6.62
C SER A 189 5.29 12.26 -5.34
N ARG A 190 5.52 13.57 -5.10
CA ARG A 190 5.09 14.28 -3.89
C ARG A 190 3.83 15.12 -4.11
N GLU A 191 3.78 15.87 -5.20
CA GLU A 191 2.76 16.88 -5.49
C GLU A 191 1.33 16.32 -5.38
N GLY A 192 1.06 15.17 -5.99
CA GLY A 192 -0.28 14.56 -6.04
C GLY A 192 -0.89 14.25 -4.66
N TYR A 193 -0.06 14.11 -3.64
CA TYR A 193 -0.53 13.94 -2.27
C TYR A 193 -0.44 15.24 -1.45
N GLU A 194 0.72 15.91 -1.46
CA GLU A 194 1.00 17.05 -0.58
C GLU A 194 0.17 18.30 -0.92
N ALA A 195 -0.19 18.49 -2.21
CA ALA A 195 -0.90 19.70 -2.63
C ALA A 195 -2.30 19.82 -2.00
N GLU A 196 -3.07 18.73 -1.98
CA GLU A 196 -4.47 18.78 -1.55
C GLU A 196 -4.86 17.64 -0.60
N LEU A 197 -4.41 16.41 -0.86
CA LEU A 197 -4.86 15.21 -0.14
C LEU A 197 -4.32 15.16 1.29
N GLU A 198 -3.10 15.64 1.53
CA GLU A 198 -2.49 15.67 2.87
C GLU A 198 -3.34 16.47 3.86
N GLY A 199 -3.80 17.67 3.44
CA GLY A 199 -4.69 18.53 4.24
C GLY A 199 -5.96 17.81 4.64
N ILE A 200 -6.65 17.20 3.66
CA ILE A 200 -7.89 16.45 3.88
C ILE A 200 -7.67 15.27 4.84
N CYS A 201 -6.60 14.50 4.63
CA CYS A 201 -6.29 13.35 5.49
C CYS A 201 -6.05 13.78 6.93
N ARG A 202 -5.27 14.83 7.14
CA ARG A 202 -4.95 15.38 8.47
C ARG A 202 -6.19 15.92 9.18
N GLU A 203 -7.00 16.72 8.51
CA GLU A 203 -8.22 17.34 9.07
C GLU A 203 -9.24 16.29 9.48
N ASN A 204 -9.34 15.20 8.72
CA ASN A 204 -10.29 14.12 8.96
C ASN A 204 -9.69 12.97 9.79
N GLY A 205 -8.40 12.99 10.11
CA GLY A 205 -7.73 11.92 10.84
C GLY A 205 -7.72 10.59 10.10
N LEU A 206 -7.53 10.62 8.76
CA LEU A 206 -7.39 9.42 7.95
C LEU A 206 -6.00 8.82 8.11
N GLY A 207 -5.92 7.49 8.16
CA GLY A 207 -4.65 6.79 8.06
C GLY A 207 -4.13 6.80 6.61
N VAL A 208 -2.86 7.18 6.41
CA VAL A 208 -2.28 7.23 5.06
C VAL A 208 -1.31 6.08 4.86
N ILE A 209 -1.55 5.27 3.82
CA ILE A 209 -0.80 4.05 3.50
C ILE A 209 -0.31 4.10 2.04
N PRO A 210 0.69 4.92 1.71
CA PRO A 210 1.08 5.18 0.34
C PRO A 210 1.63 3.95 -0.37
N TYR A 211 1.31 3.83 -1.67
CA TYR A 211 1.89 2.84 -2.56
C TYR A 211 3.02 3.44 -3.40
N TYR A 212 3.76 2.60 -4.14
CA TYR A 212 4.97 2.98 -4.86
C TYR A 212 6.02 3.69 -4.01
N SER A 213 6.10 3.35 -2.74
CA SER A 213 7.03 3.95 -1.76
C SER A 213 8.48 4.01 -2.24
N LEU A 214 8.90 3.09 -3.10
CA LEU A 214 10.22 3.06 -3.73
C LEU A 214 10.19 3.43 -5.23
N ALA A 215 9.15 4.12 -5.72
CA ALA A 215 9.01 4.52 -7.12
C ALA A 215 9.28 3.34 -8.09
N ALA A 216 8.53 2.24 -7.92
CA ALA A 216 8.69 0.99 -8.66
C ALA A 216 10.13 0.40 -8.59
N GLY A 217 10.87 0.72 -7.54
CA GLY A 217 12.24 0.29 -7.30
C GLY A 217 13.32 1.28 -7.78
N PHE A 218 12.96 2.45 -8.30
CA PHE A 218 13.92 3.50 -8.66
C PHE A 218 14.72 3.99 -7.45
N LEU A 219 14.04 4.26 -6.34
CA LEU A 219 14.65 4.79 -5.12
C LEU A 219 15.52 3.78 -4.35
N THR A 220 15.65 2.55 -4.85
CA THR A 220 16.66 1.61 -4.34
C THR A 220 18.08 1.96 -4.82
N GLY A 221 18.20 2.86 -5.79
CA GLY A 221 19.46 3.26 -6.36
C GLY A 221 20.07 2.29 -7.38
N LYS A 222 19.34 1.24 -7.78
CA LYS A 222 19.85 0.25 -8.75
C LYS A 222 19.85 0.72 -10.21
N TYR A 223 19.10 1.78 -10.52
CA TYR A 223 19.01 2.35 -11.88
C TYR A 223 19.80 3.66 -11.94
N ARG A 224 20.99 3.64 -12.53
CA ARG A 224 21.90 4.80 -12.63
C ARG A 224 22.13 5.22 -14.08
N SER A 225 21.91 4.33 -15.03
CA SER A 225 22.09 4.55 -16.47
C SER A 225 20.98 3.87 -17.27
N ALA A 226 20.93 4.15 -18.57
CA ALA A 226 19.96 3.52 -19.48
C ALA A 226 20.16 2.00 -19.59
N GLU A 227 21.39 1.54 -19.46
CA GLU A 227 21.73 0.11 -19.53
C GLU A 227 21.12 -0.70 -18.37
N ASP A 228 20.79 -0.02 -17.27
CA ASP A 228 20.17 -0.66 -16.09
C ASP A 228 18.70 -1.08 -16.32
N ALA A 229 18.10 -0.72 -17.45
CA ALA A 229 16.73 -1.06 -17.80
C ALA A 229 16.44 -2.58 -17.75
N GLY A 230 17.43 -3.41 -18.03
CA GLY A 230 17.34 -4.88 -17.97
C GLY A 230 17.33 -5.48 -16.55
N LYS A 231 17.57 -4.72 -15.50
CA LYS A 231 17.69 -5.22 -14.11
C LYS A 231 16.40 -5.78 -13.51
N SER A 232 15.23 -5.49 -14.09
CA SER A 232 13.95 -6.07 -13.68
C SER A 232 12.92 -6.02 -14.79
N ALA A 233 11.83 -6.78 -14.64
CA ALA A 233 10.69 -6.77 -15.56
C ALA A 233 10.07 -5.37 -15.78
N ARG A 234 10.21 -4.45 -14.81
CA ARG A 234 9.71 -3.06 -14.89
C ARG A 234 10.78 -2.06 -15.31
N GLY A 235 12.04 -2.48 -15.48
CA GLY A 235 13.19 -1.58 -15.56
C GLY A 235 13.13 -0.57 -16.72
N GLY A 236 12.65 -0.97 -17.89
CA GLY A 236 12.49 -0.06 -19.03
C GLY A 236 11.59 1.13 -18.70
N GLY A 237 10.40 0.89 -18.16
CA GLY A 237 9.48 1.94 -17.74
C GLY A 237 10.02 2.78 -16.58
N VAL A 238 10.72 2.15 -15.63
CA VAL A 238 11.33 2.86 -14.49
C VAL A 238 12.41 3.82 -14.95
N VAL A 239 13.34 3.37 -15.80
CA VAL A 239 14.40 4.22 -16.35
C VAL A 239 13.81 5.37 -17.16
N SER A 240 12.84 5.10 -18.04
CA SER A 240 12.19 6.13 -18.86
C SER A 240 11.47 7.20 -18.02
N LYS A 241 10.77 6.79 -16.96
CA LYS A 241 9.98 7.72 -16.12
C LYS A 241 10.85 8.51 -15.14
N TYR A 242 11.79 7.87 -14.48
CA TYR A 242 12.44 8.41 -13.29
C TYR A 242 13.90 8.85 -13.49
N LEU A 243 14.64 8.30 -14.47
CA LEU A 243 16.07 8.60 -14.65
C LEU A 243 16.29 9.88 -15.44
N ASN A 244 15.79 11.00 -14.94
CA ASN A 244 15.99 12.35 -15.44
C ASN A 244 16.82 13.19 -14.44
N GLU A 245 17.00 14.49 -14.68
CA GLU A 245 17.75 15.39 -13.81
C GLU A 245 17.25 15.35 -12.36
N ARG A 246 15.94 15.50 -12.15
CA ARG A 246 15.31 15.44 -10.81
C ARG A 246 15.53 14.08 -10.14
N GLY A 247 15.35 13.01 -10.87
CA GLY A 247 15.60 11.67 -10.34
C GLY A 247 17.04 11.46 -9.91
N ARG A 248 18.03 11.96 -10.69
CA ARG A 248 19.45 11.90 -10.33
C ARG A 248 19.75 12.73 -9.07
N ALA A 249 19.15 13.92 -8.93
CA ALA A 249 19.31 14.75 -7.73
C ALA A 249 18.77 14.03 -6.48
N ILE A 250 17.60 13.38 -6.58
CA ILE A 250 17.03 12.58 -5.49
C ILE A 250 17.94 11.41 -5.14
N LEU A 251 18.47 10.68 -6.14
CA LEU A 251 19.39 9.57 -5.89
C LEU A 251 20.67 10.01 -5.24
N ALA A 252 21.24 11.18 -5.63
CA ALA A 252 22.44 11.73 -5.01
C ALA A 252 22.21 12.07 -3.52
N ALA A 253 21.06 12.68 -3.20
CA ALA A 253 20.70 12.99 -1.82
C ALA A 253 20.47 11.70 -0.99
N LEU A 254 19.85 10.67 -1.58
CA LEU A 254 19.69 9.37 -0.95
C LEU A 254 21.04 8.70 -0.66
N ASP A 255 22.02 8.75 -1.61
CA ASP A 255 23.34 8.19 -1.43
C ASP A 255 24.09 8.88 -0.28
N GLU A 256 23.99 10.21 -0.20
CA GLU A 256 24.65 10.99 0.84
C GLU A 256 24.10 10.67 2.23
N VAL A 257 22.76 10.66 2.38
CA VAL A 257 22.11 10.30 3.66
C VAL A 257 22.38 8.83 4.00
N ALA A 258 22.32 7.92 3.02
CA ALA A 258 22.63 6.51 3.22
C ALA A 258 24.08 6.31 3.71
N GLY A 259 25.03 7.05 3.16
CA GLY A 259 26.42 7.03 3.60
C GLY A 259 26.60 7.47 5.06
N ARG A 260 25.90 8.51 5.49
CA ARG A 260 25.92 9.00 6.89
C ARG A 260 25.44 7.94 7.89
N HIS A 261 24.40 7.20 7.51
CA HIS A 261 23.77 6.19 8.37
C HIS A 261 24.29 4.76 8.15
N LYS A 262 25.25 4.55 7.24
CA LYS A 262 25.68 3.21 6.80
C LYS A 262 24.47 2.33 6.37
N ALA A 263 23.52 2.96 5.71
CA ALA A 263 22.28 2.37 5.24
C ALA A 263 22.26 2.24 3.71
N THR A 264 21.19 1.68 3.15
CA THR A 264 20.94 1.67 1.70
C THR A 264 20.00 2.81 1.29
N PRO A 265 20.01 3.27 0.03
CA PRO A 265 19.06 4.25 -0.47
C PRO A 265 17.59 3.81 -0.25
N SER A 266 17.26 2.52 -0.39
CA SER A 266 15.93 1.99 -0.11
C SER A 266 15.51 2.16 1.35
N GLN A 267 16.43 1.91 2.28
CA GLN A 267 16.18 2.11 3.71
C GLN A 267 15.90 3.58 4.02
N VAL A 268 16.70 4.49 3.46
CA VAL A 268 16.51 5.94 3.64
C VAL A 268 15.19 6.42 3.03
N ALA A 269 14.85 5.99 1.82
CA ALA A 269 13.62 6.40 1.16
C ALA A 269 12.36 5.95 1.93
N LEU A 270 12.36 4.73 2.47
CA LEU A 270 11.27 4.24 3.32
C LEU A 270 11.26 4.93 4.69
N ALA A 271 12.43 5.14 5.31
CA ALA A 271 12.53 5.85 6.59
C ALA A 271 12.03 7.30 6.48
N TRP A 272 12.28 7.97 5.34
CA TRP A 272 11.73 9.29 5.07
C TRP A 272 10.19 9.28 5.06
N LEU A 273 9.56 8.33 4.38
CA LEU A 273 8.10 8.16 4.42
C LEU A 273 7.60 7.87 5.84
N ILE A 274 8.26 6.98 6.56
CA ILE A 274 7.89 6.61 7.94
C ILE A 274 7.99 7.82 8.88
N ALA A 275 8.91 8.75 8.61
CA ALA A 275 9.09 9.96 9.40
C ALA A 275 8.07 11.08 9.09
N ARG A 276 7.32 10.98 7.96
CA ARG A 276 6.34 12.02 7.59
C ARG A 276 5.16 12.05 8.56
N PRO A 277 4.82 13.24 9.08
CA PRO A 277 3.62 13.39 9.92
C PRO A 277 2.36 12.97 9.16
N GLY A 278 1.46 12.25 9.83
CA GLY A 278 0.19 11.82 9.23
C GLY A 278 0.26 10.53 8.39
N LEU A 279 1.46 10.04 8.04
CA LEU A 279 1.58 8.72 7.40
C LEU A 279 1.50 7.60 8.44
N THR A 280 0.65 6.62 8.16
CA THR A 280 0.52 5.43 9.01
C THR A 280 1.58 4.39 8.68
N ALA A 281 1.61 3.92 7.44
CA ALA A 281 2.54 2.88 7.02
C ALA A 281 2.75 2.90 5.50
N PRO A 282 3.93 3.25 4.98
CA PRO A 282 4.24 3.07 3.56
C PRO A 282 4.20 1.58 3.18
N ILE A 283 3.73 1.29 1.96
CA ILE A 283 3.68 -0.07 1.42
C ILE A 283 4.97 -0.34 0.66
N ALA A 284 5.66 -1.40 1.02
CA ALA A 284 6.81 -1.90 0.29
C ALA A 284 6.73 -3.42 0.13
N SER A 285 7.26 -3.92 -0.98
CA SER A 285 7.27 -5.34 -1.31
C SER A 285 8.69 -5.86 -1.42
N ALA A 286 8.86 -7.14 -1.11
CA ALA A 286 10.07 -7.90 -1.37
C ALA A 286 9.72 -9.14 -2.20
N SER A 287 10.52 -9.48 -3.19
CA SER A 287 10.39 -10.71 -3.99
C SER A 287 11.47 -11.74 -3.68
N LYS A 288 12.41 -11.37 -2.82
CA LYS A 288 13.52 -12.23 -2.37
C LYS A 288 13.77 -12.00 -0.88
N PRO A 289 14.15 -13.03 -0.11
CA PRO A 289 14.42 -12.94 1.32
C PRO A 289 15.46 -11.86 1.70
N GLU A 290 16.48 -11.66 0.87
CA GLU A 290 17.55 -10.68 1.11
C GLU A 290 17.00 -9.24 1.20
N GLN A 291 15.94 -8.93 0.45
CA GLN A 291 15.29 -7.62 0.46
C GLN A 291 14.51 -7.35 1.75
N MET A 292 14.11 -8.40 2.48
CA MET A 292 13.38 -8.24 3.74
C MET A 292 14.23 -7.55 4.79
N GLY A 293 15.54 -7.82 4.82
CA GLY A 293 16.47 -7.12 5.71
C GLY A 293 16.44 -5.60 5.55
N ASP A 294 16.36 -5.11 4.30
CA ASP A 294 16.23 -3.68 4.00
C ASP A 294 14.92 -3.09 4.51
N LEU A 295 13.80 -3.79 4.33
CA LEU A 295 12.49 -3.33 4.81
C LEU A 295 12.46 -3.22 6.34
N ILE A 296 12.99 -4.22 7.03
CA ILE A 296 13.07 -4.25 8.51
C ILE A 296 13.98 -3.13 9.01
N ALA A 297 15.14 -2.95 8.38
CA ALA A 297 16.09 -1.90 8.74
C ALA A 297 15.52 -0.49 8.52
N ALA A 298 14.79 -0.28 7.41
CA ALA A 298 14.13 0.98 7.11
C ALA A 298 13.17 1.43 8.22
N ALA A 299 12.37 0.51 8.75
CA ALA A 299 11.43 0.81 9.83
C ALA A 299 12.10 1.14 11.18
N ARG A 300 13.38 0.79 11.33
CA ARG A 300 14.20 1.07 12.52
C ARG A 300 15.09 2.29 12.35
N LEU A 301 15.36 2.70 11.12
CA LEU A 301 16.19 3.86 10.82
C LEU A 301 15.51 5.15 11.29
N ARG A 302 16.26 6.00 11.96
CA ARG A 302 15.80 7.33 12.39
C ARG A 302 16.61 8.38 11.65
N LEU A 303 15.93 9.18 10.85
CA LEU A 303 16.50 10.32 10.14
C LEU A 303 16.37 11.57 11.02
N ASP A 304 17.39 12.38 11.08
CA ASP A 304 17.34 13.68 11.75
C ASP A 304 16.71 14.77 10.85
N ALA A 305 16.54 15.96 11.39
CA ALA A 305 15.93 17.08 10.67
C ALA A 305 16.79 17.55 9.48
N GLU A 306 18.12 17.40 9.55
CA GLU A 306 19.03 17.75 8.45
C GLU A 306 18.86 16.77 7.29
N ASP A 307 18.79 15.46 7.58
CA ASP A 307 18.55 14.41 6.58
C ASP A 307 17.23 14.61 5.85
N ILE A 308 16.14 14.82 6.63
CA ILE A 308 14.80 15.07 6.08
C ILE A 308 14.81 16.33 5.22
N GLY A 309 15.37 17.44 5.72
CA GLY A 309 15.46 18.69 4.96
C GLY A 309 16.29 18.57 3.68
N ARG A 310 17.34 17.74 3.65
CA ARG A 310 18.13 17.45 2.46
C ARG A 310 17.32 16.70 1.42
N LEU A 311 16.63 15.64 1.83
CA LEU A 311 15.76 14.85 0.96
C LEU A 311 14.58 15.67 0.45
N ASP A 312 13.98 16.51 1.29
CA ASP A 312 12.88 17.40 0.90
C ASP A 312 13.31 18.42 -0.16
N ARG A 313 14.49 19.03 -0.03
CA ARG A 313 15.03 19.95 -1.06
C ARG A 313 15.35 19.26 -2.37
N ALA A 314 15.96 18.09 -2.33
CA ALA A 314 16.31 17.33 -3.54
C ALA A 314 15.08 16.81 -4.29
N SER A 315 13.98 16.61 -3.59
CA SER A 315 12.72 16.07 -4.12
C SER A 315 11.62 17.13 -4.32
N ALA A 316 11.94 18.42 -4.18
CA ALA A 316 10.98 19.51 -4.43
C ALA A 316 10.40 19.45 -5.86
N TYR A 317 9.13 19.90 -6.01
CA TYR A 317 8.36 19.84 -7.27
C TYR A 317 7.86 21.25 -7.65
#